data_f7392bb01087f3c6462dcaa460358589
#
_entry.id   f7392bb01087f3c6462dcaa460358589
#
_cell.length_a   1.000
_cell.length_b   1.000
_cell.length_c   1.000
_cell.angle_alpha   90.00
_cell.angle_beta   90.00
_cell.angle_gamma   90.00
#
_symmetry.space_group_name_H-M   'P 1'
#
loop_
_entity.id
_entity.type
_entity.pdbx_description
1 polymer ?
#
loop_
_entity_poly.entity_id
_entity_poly.type
_entity_poly.pdbx_seq_one_letter_code
_entity_poly.pdbx_strand_id
1 'polypeptide(L)'
;GAYDTPEVAVTGAAFDVRWNAIVGGSAVTDISLCGSEIGSKSKAVREPNTVVSIGARDDDVPREYFAVTNNTGQLVEVIAREIIVQDDGAETVTDKGRYCDRMPYVPAAGKGFDRGHVIADSLGGESNLYNLTPQQSALNRHGDQAFIEDQIRKAGGAQDFHAVITYPDAQADVPTQYSIAYAIDGVSQVRTFANMDPEATTGGAVVTQPGDDDYVLPGMNVTDTPEVTNTAPETAQPD
;
A
#
# COMPACT_ATOMS: atom_id res chain seq x y z
N GLY A 1 21.23 -16.11 0.56
CA GLY A 1 20.13 -16.66 -0.19
C GLY A 1 19.14 -15.57 -0.51
N ALA A 2 18.74 -15.53 -1.75
CA ALA A 2 17.63 -14.68 -2.11
C ALA A 2 16.47 -14.97 -1.16
N TYR A 3 15.88 -13.94 -0.59
CA TYR A 3 14.66 -14.10 0.18
C TYR A 3 13.60 -14.61 -0.80
N ASP A 4 13.09 -15.79 -0.56
CA ASP A 4 11.95 -16.31 -1.29
C ASP A 4 10.75 -15.43 -0.91
N THR A 5 10.53 -14.38 -1.71
CA THR A 5 9.39 -13.48 -1.52
C THR A 5 8.12 -14.29 -1.70
N PRO A 6 7.19 -14.29 -0.74
CA PRO A 6 5.91 -14.98 -0.91
C PRO A 6 5.13 -14.38 -2.08
N GLU A 7 4.24 -15.15 -2.68
CA GLU A 7 3.40 -14.67 -3.79
C GLU A 7 2.28 -13.74 -3.31
N VAL A 8 1.82 -13.95 -2.07
CA VAL A 8 0.77 -13.16 -1.43
C VAL A 8 1.20 -12.74 -0.03
N ALA A 9 0.66 -11.63 0.43
CA ALA A 9 0.87 -11.13 1.78
C ALA A 9 0.26 -12.06 2.84
N VAL A 10 0.85 -12.09 4.00
CA VAL A 10 0.50 -13.00 5.10
C VAL A 10 0.34 -12.26 6.43
N THR A 11 -0.43 -12.85 7.34
CA THR A 11 -0.61 -12.41 8.73
C THR A 11 -0.40 -13.60 9.69
N GLY A 12 -0.46 -13.36 11.00
CA GLY A 12 -0.37 -14.39 12.02
C GLY A 12 0.96 -15.12 12.06
N ALA A 13 0.93 -16.44 12.19
CA ALA A 13 2.14 -17.27 12.30
C ALA A 13 3.03 -17.18 11.06
N ALA A 14 2.45 -17.10 9.87
CA ALA A 14 3.20 -16.92 8.63
C ALA A 14 3.87 -15.53 8.57
N PHE A 15 3.23 -14.50 9.10
CA PHE A 15 3.84 -13.18 9.28
C PHE A 15 5.06 -13.27 10.20
N ASP A 16 4.97 -13.95 11.34
CA ASP A 16 6.08 -14.10 12.29
C ASP A 16 7.28 -14.76 11.64
N VAL A 17 7.06 -15.79 10.84
CA VAL A 17 8.12 -16.46 10.08
C VAL A 17 8.78 -15.47 9.12
N ARG A 18 7.99 -14.71 8.41
CA ARG A 18 8.51 -13.74 7.43
C ARG A 18 9.24 -12.58 8.10
N TRP A 19 8.69 -12.04 9.18
CA TRP A 19 9.32 -11.02 10.01
C TRP A 19 10.71 -11.45 10.47
N ASN A 20 10.82 -12.63 11.06
CA ASN A 20 12.10 -13.15 11.53
C ASN A 20 13.10 -13.36 10.41
N ALA A 21 12.66 -13.79 9.23
CA ALA A 21 13.53 -13.97 8.07
C ALA A 21 14.09 -12.62 7.57
N ILE A 22 13.30 -11.56 7.59
CA ILE A 22 13.70 -10.23 7.12
C ILE A 22 14.50 -9.49 8.20
N VAL A 23 13.93 -9.32 9.37
CA VAL A 23 14.49 -8.44 10.42
C VAL A 23 15.57 -9.17 11.22
N GLY A 24 15.40 -10.46 11.47
CA GLY A 24 16.38 -11.26 12.20
C GLY A 24 17.52 -11.81 11.34
N GLY A 25 17.33 -11.88 10.03
CA GLY A 25 18.28 -12.51 9.09
C GLY A 25 19.14 -11.55 8.28
N SER A 26 18.91 -10.25 8.36
CA SER A 26 19.57 -9.26 7.50
C SER A 26 20.05 -8.05 8.28
N ALA A 27 21.18 -7.50 7.84
CA ALA A 27 21.58 -6.18 8.27
C ALA A 27 20.59 -5.15 7.68
N VAL A 28 19.92 -4.40 8.54
CA VAL A 28 19.03 -3.32 8.13
C VAL A 28 19.85 -2.10 7.80
N THR A 29 19.67 -1.57 6.61
CA THR A 29 20.26 -0.30 6.19
C THR A 29 19.32 0.82 6.61
N ASP A 30 19.85 1.75 7.38
CA ASP A 30 19.16 2.97 7.76
C ASP A 30 19.45 4.03 6.69
N ILE A 31 18.50 4.24 5.81
CA ILE A 31 18.57 5.29 4.80
C ILE A 31 17.66 6.44 5.27
N SER A 32 18.20 7.32 6.06
CA SER A 32 17.56 8.60 6.35
C SER A 32 17.65 9.58 5.17
N LEU A 33 17.72 9.03 3.94
CA LEU A 33 18.03 9.81 2.74
C LEU A 33 16.76 10.30 2.08
N CYS A 34 16.64 11.59 2.08
CA CYS A 34 15.72 12.30 1.22
C CYS A 34 16.11 12.13 -0.25
N GLY A 35 15.12 12.12 -1.13
CA GLY A 35 15.32 11.89 -2.57
C GLY A 35 16.36 12.79 -3.27
N SER A 36 16.77 13.90 -2.64
CA SER A 36 17.82 14.76 -3.16
C SER A 36 19.22 14.13 -3.10
N GLU A 37 19.46 13.23 -2.16
CA GLU A 37 20.75 12.58 -1.96
C GLU A 37 20.90 11.32 -2.82
N ILE A 38 19.76 10.73 -3.22
CA ILE A 38 19.72 9.58 -4.13
C ILE A 38 19.60 10.04 -5.61
N GLY A 39 19.72 11.32 -5.87
CA GLY A 39 19.67 11.86 -7.24
C GLY A 39 18.26 12.12 -7.75
N SER A 40 17.65 13.20 -7.33
CA SER A 40 16.28 13.60 -7.70
C SER A 40 16.04 13.84 -9.19
N LYS A 41 17.07 13.83 -9.99
CA LYS A 41 16.99 14.07 -11.46
C LYS A 41 17.56 12.93 -12.29
N SER A 42 18.23 11.97 -11.68
CA SER A 42 18.74 10.78 -12.36
C SER A 42 17.91 9.58 -11.95
N LYS A 43 17.85 8.59 -12.81
CA LYS A 43 17.25 7.29 -12.53
C LYS A 43 17.88 6.71 -11.27
N ALA A 44 17.30 6.98 -10.12
CA ALA A 44 17.76 6.42 -8.86
C ALA A 44 17.49 4.92 -8.88
N VAL A 45 18.49 4.15 -8.56
CA VAL A 45 18.44 2.69 -8.53
C VAL A 45 18.46 2.26 -7.07
N ARG A 46 17.49 1.41 -6.68
CA ARG A 46 17.52 0.77 -5.37
C ARG A 46 18.66 -0.26 -5.35
N GLU A 47 19.36 -0.32 -4.24
CA GLU A 47 20.35 -1.38 -4.03
C GLU A 47 19.66 -2.77 -4.02
N PRO A 48 20.19 -3.76 -4.73
CA PRO A 48 19.61 -5.10 -4.73
C PRO A 48 19.86 -5.83 -3.40
N ASN A 49 19.00 -6.79 -3.10
CA ASN A 49 19.11 -7.68 -1.92
C ASN A 49 19.33 -6.93 -0.61
N THR A 50 18.55 -5.88 -0.40
CA THR A 50 18.72 -4.95 0.72
C THR A 50 17.44 -4.87 1.54
N VAL A 51 17.58 -4.75 2.85
CA VAL A 51 16.52 -4.41 3.79
C VAL A 51 16.74 -2.99 4.28
N VAL A 52 15.74 -2.13 4.12
CA VAL A 52 15.83 -0.71 4.40
C VAL A 52 14.74 -0.29 5.38
N SER A 53 15.10 0.52 6.38
CA SER A 53 14.13 1.17 7.26
C SER A 53 13.42 2.31 6.55
N ILE A 54 12.09 2.30 6.55
CA ILE A 54 11.23 3.30 5.88
C ILE A 54 10.22 3.96 6.82
N GLY A 55 10.37 3.79 8.11
CA GLY A 55 9.50 4.42 9.11
C GLY A 55 9.87 5.88 9.35
N ALA A 56 8.87 6.77 9.36
CA ALA A 56 9.06 8.18 9.64
C ALA A 56 9.53 8.43 11.09
N ARG A 57 10.33 9.48 11.29
CA ARG A 57 10.99 9.81 12.56
C ARG A 57 10.75 11.23 13.04
N ASP A 58 9.98 12.00 12.29
CA ASP A 58 9.76 13.42 12.53
C ASP A 58 8.94 13.72 13.80
N ASP A 59 8.19 12.75 14.32
CA ASP A 59 7.43 12.83 15.56
C ASP A 59 8.08 12.12 16.76
N ASP A 60 9.35 11.72 16.63
CA ASP A 60 10.12 10.96 17.62
C ASP A 60 9.50 9.61 18.03
N VAL A 61 8.52 9.13 17.29
CA VAL A 61 7.94 7.80 17.48
C VAL A 61 8.72 6.77 16.68
N PRO A 62 9.28 5.73 17.32
CA PRO A 62 9.98 4.70 16.58
C PRO A 62 8.97 3.86 15.76
N ARG A 63 9.21 3.76 14.46
CA ARG A 63 8.43 2.92 13.54
C ARG A 63 9.34 1.91 12.88
N GLU A 64 9.12 0.65 13.19
CA GLU A 64 9.86 -0.46 12.62
C GLU A 64 9.19 -0.93 11.32
N TYR A 65 9.35 -0.13 10.26
CA TYR A 65 8.87 -0.41 8.91
C TYR A 65 10.06 -0.74 8.03
N PHE A 66 9.99 -1.89 7.34
CA PHE A 66 11.10 -2.38 6.54
C PHE A 66 10.66 -2.70 5.12
N ALA A 67 11.50 -2.29 4.18
CA ALA A 67 11.36 -2.57 2.77
C ALA A 67 12.44 -3.55 2.32
N VAL A 68 12.09 -4.44 1.42
CA VAL A 68 12.98 -5.46 0.88
C VAL A 68 13.07 -5.35 -0.62
N THR A 69 14.29 -5.34 -1.15
CA THR A 69 14.54 -5.41 -2.58
C THR A 69 15.02 -6.80 -3.00
N ASN A 70 14.68 -7.18 -4.22
CA ASN A 70 15.16 -8.43 -4.82
C ASN A 70 16.57 -8.26 -5.45
N ASN A 71 17.05 -9.30 -6.10
CA ASN A 71 18.37 -9.33 -6.74
C ASN A 71 18.55 -8.34 -7.91
N THR A 72 17.48 -7.76 -8.41
CA THR A 72 17.51 -6.72 -9.46
C THR A 72 17.19 -5.32 -8.93
N GLY A 73 17.03 -5.16 -7.62
CA GLY A 73 16.73 -3.89 -6.99
C GLY A 73 15.26 -3.46 -7.04
N GLN A 74 14.35 -4.35 -7.46
CA GLN A 74 12.92 -4.08 -7.38
C GLN A 74 12.45 -4.12 -5.93
N LEU A 75 11.58 -3.18 -5.55
CA LEU A 75 10.90 -3.20 -4.26
C LEU A 75 9.83 -4.29 -4.28
N VAL A 76 10.05 -5.39 -3.58
CA VAL A 76 9.18 -6.57 -3.65
C VAL A 76 8.38 -6.82 -2.39
N GLU A 77 8.79 -6.24 -1.27
CA GLU A 77 8.15 -6.52 0.01
C GLU A 77 8.30 -5.35 0.98
N VAL A 78 7.25 -5.08 1.72
CA VAL A 78 7.26 -4.13 2.84
C VAL A 78 6.59 -4.80 4.02
N ILE A 79 7.18 -4.69 5.21
CA ILE A 79 6.70 -5.35 6.41
C ILE A 79 6.78 -4.44 7.63
N ALA A 80 5.75 -4.48 8.46
CA ALA A 80 5.72 -3.76 9.72
C ALA A 80 4.89 -4.56 10.74
N ARG A 81 5.46 -4.84 11.91
CA ARG A 81 4.72 -5.55 12.95
C ARG A 81 3.59 -4.72 13.52
N GLU A 82 3.78 -3.43 13.58
CA GLU A 82 2.78 -2.47 14.06
C GLU A 82 2.82 -1.21 13.20
N ILE A 83 1.67 -0.82 12.68
CA ILE A 83 1.47 0.47 12.03
C ILE A 83 1.06 1.48 13.10
N ILE A 84 1.87 2.51 13.27
CA ILE A 84 1.65 3.61 14.20
C ILE A 84 1.32 4.85 13.41
N VAL A 85 0.05 5.23 13.44
CA VAL A 85 -0.47 6.40 12.70
C VAL A 85 0.27 7.65 13.16
N GLN A 86 0.57 8.55 12.24
CA GLN A 86 1.09 9.86 12.60
C GLN A 86 -0.02 10.69 13.24
N ASP A 87 0.35 11.48 14.25
CA ASP A 87 -0.53 12.48 14.82
C ASP A 87 -0.60 13.68 13.88
N ASP A 88 -1.62 13.69 13.03
CA ASP A 88 -1.92 14.80 12.13
C ASP A 88 -2.52 16.03 12.84
N GLY A 89 -2.64 16.00 14.17
CA GLY A 89 -2.96 17.18 14.95
C GLY A 89 -1.94 18.31 14.77
N ALA A 90 -0.78 17.98 14.25
CA ALA A 90 0.20 18.93 13.70
C ALA A 90 -0.06 19.15 12.19
N GLU A 91 -1.22 19.58 11.83
CA GLU A 91 -1.67 19.82 10.44
C GLU A 91 -0.75 20.70 9.57
N THR A 92 0.25 21.26 10.14
CA THR A 92 1.15 22.19 9.48
C THR A 92 2.43 21.53 8.95
N VAL A 93 2.59 20.24 9.15
CA VAL A 93 3.70 19.52 8.57
C VAL A 93 3.37 19.23 7.11
N THR A 94 3.72 20.16 6.26
CA THR A 94 3.69 19.97 4.82
C THR A 94 4.68 18.86 4.45
N ASP A 95 4.54 18.25 3.31
CA ASP A 95 5.49 17.27 2.76
C ASP A 95 6.96 17.74 2.87
N LYS A 96 7.18 19.04 2.84
CA LYS A 96 8.47 19.67 3.08
C LYS A 96 9.04 19.48 4.48
N GLY A 97 8.18 19.49 5.48
CA GLY A 97 8.62 19.36 6.87
C GLY A 97 8.74 17.91 7.30
N ARG A 98 7.99 17.01 6.66
CA ARG A 98 7.96 15.59 7.05
C ARG A 98 9.12 14.79 6.51
N TYR A 99 9.47 14.99 5.25
CA TYR A 99 10.30 14.02 4.58
C TYR A 99 11.46 14.62 3.84
N CYS A 100 11.19 15.46 2.92
CA CYS A 100 12.23 15.97 2.06
C CYS A 100 11.68 17.10 1.22
N ASP A 101 12.52 18.05 0.89
CA ASP A 101 12.16 19.12 -0.03
C ASP A 101 11.73 18.64 -1.42
N ARG A 102 11.99 17.37 -1.76
CA ARG A 102 11.65 16.79 -3.05
C ARG A 102 11.38 15.31 -2.93
N MET A 103 10.29 14.88 -3.53
CA MET A 103 10.02 13.46 -3.75
C MET A 103 11.09 12.87 -4.68
N PRO A 104 11.59 11.64 -4.41
CA PRO A 104 12.52 10.98 -5.30
C PRO A 104 11.91 10.71 -6.67
N TYR A 105 12.76 10.54 -7.68
CA TYR A 105 12.33 10.12 -8.99
C TYR A 105 11.77 8.70 -8.95
N VAL A 106 10.56 8.54 -9.44
CA VAL A 106 9.93 7.23 -9.63
C VAL A 106 9.63 7.06 -11.12
N PRO A 107 10.10 6.00 -11.77
CA PRO A 107 9.81 5.75 -13.18
C PRO A 107 8.31 5.77 -13.46
N ALA A 108 7.91 6.22 -14.64
CA ALA A 108 6.53 6.36 -15.09
C ALA A 108 5.65 7.37 -14.32
N ALA A 109 6.11 7.95 -13.22
CA ALA A 109 5.35 8.98 -12.51
C ALA A 109 5.02 10.17 -13.43
N GLY A 110 3.78 10.66 -13.36
CA GLY A 110 3.28 11.72 -14.22
C GLY A 110 2.75 11.26 -15.58
N LYS A 111 2.72 9.95 -15.84
CA LYS A 111 2.16 9.33 -17.07
C LYS A 111 0.98 8.42 -16.76
N GLY A 112 0.03 8.88 -15.95
CA GLY A 112 -1.07 8.07 -15.43
C GLY A 112 -0.69 7.25 -14.18
N PHE A 113 0.53 7.44 -13.68
CA PHE A 113 1.03 6.83 -12.45
C PHE A 113 1.45 7.90 -11.45
N ASP A 114 1.11 7.69 -10.20
CA ASP A 114 1.58 8.47 -9.07
C ASP A 114 2.84 7.82 -8.46
N ARG A 115 3.54 8.59 -7.65
CA ARG A 115 4.53 8.05 -6.70
C ARG A 115 3.76 7.46 -5.52
N GLY A 116 3.31 6.21 -5.67
CA GLY A 116 2.47 5.55 -4.69
C GLY A 116 3.28 5.06 -3.50
N HIS A 117 2.89 5.47 -2.30
CA HIS A 117 3.45 4.92 -1.07
C HIS A 117 2.92 3.51 -0.84
N VAL A 118 3.79 2.60 -0.44
CA VAL A 118 3.36 1.26 0.04
C VAL A 118 2.78 1.37 1.45
N ILE A 119 3.49 2.03 2.36
CA ILE A 119 2.91 2.51 3.62
C ILE A 119 2.72 4.02 3.49
N ALA A 120 1.47 4.46 3.61
CA ALA A 120 1.10 5.85 3.44
C ALA A 120 1.86 6.79 4.36
N ASP A 121 2.02 8.02 3.93
CA ASP A 121 2.54 9.11 4.72
C ASP A 121 1.77 9.27 6.06
N SER A 122 0.45 9.33 6.01
CA SER A 122 -0.40 9.43 7.20
C SER A 122 -0.25 8.25 8.17
N LEU A 123 0.26 7.14 7.70
CA LEU A 123 0.56 5.95 8.50
C LEU A 123 2.03 5.88 8.94
N GLY A 124 2.79 6.91 8.69
CA GLY A 124 4.19 7.00 9.09
C GLY A 124 5.20 6.38 8.12
N GLY A 125 4.82 6.15 6.87
CA GLY A 125 5.74 5.72 5.83
C GLY A 125 6.52 6.90 5.23
N GLU A 126 7.83 6.76 5.10
CA GLU A 126 8.67 7.79 4.49
C GLU A 126 8.47 7.90 2.97
N SER A 127 8.62 9.12 2.45
CA SER A 127 8.61 9.40 1.01
C SER A 127 9.98 9.15 0.38
N ASN A 128 10.52 7.98 0.57
CA ASN A 128 11.78 7.58 -0.05
C ASN A 128 11.59 6.49 -1.11
N LEU A 129 12.62 6.27 -1.92
CA LEU A 129 12.58 5.34 -3.05
C LEU A 129 12.20 3.90 -2.66
N TYR A 130 12.50 3.49 -1.42
CA TYR A 130 12.20 2.14 -0.92
C TYR A 130 10.78 2.00 -0.36
N ASN A 131 9.97 3.05 -0.40
CA ASN A 131 8.55 3.03 -0.05
C ASN A 131 7.63 3.52 -1.20
N LEU A 132 8.21 3.82 -2.35
CA LEU A 132 7.49 4.38 -3.49
C LEU A 132 7.56 3.46 -4.70
N THR A 133 6.43 3.24 -5.33
CA THR A 133 6.32 2.56 -6.63
C THR A 133 5.49 3.38 -7.59
N PRO A 134 5.67 3.22 -8.92
CA PRO A 134 4.73 3.77 -9.87
C PRO A 134 3.39 3.06 -9.74
N GLN A 135 2.42 3.71 -9.11
CA GLN A 135 1.09 3.18 -8.89
C GLN A 135 0.09 3.93 -9.77
N GLN A 136 -0.81 3.20 -10.41
CA GLN A 136 -1.83 3.80 -11.25
C GLN A 136 -2.63 4.83 -10.45
N SER A 137 -2.85 6.02 -11.03
CA SER A 137 -3.29 7.19 -10.27
C SER A 137 -4.69 7.05 -9.67
N ALA A 138 -5.64 6.44 -10.38
CA ALA A 138 -6.99 6.22 -9.84
C ALA A 138 -6.96 5.18 -8.70
N LEU A 139 -6.18 4.11 -8.85
CA LEU A 139 -5.95 3.11 -7.81
C LEU A 139 -5.38 3.73 -6.54
N ASN A 140 -4.34 4.55 -6.68
CA ASN A 140 -3.67 5.20 -5.56
C ASN A 140 -4.58 6.18 -4.82
N ARG A 141 -5.41 6.92 -5.54
CA ARG A 141 -6.22 8.00 -4.96
C ARG A 141 -7.60 7.56 -4.50
N HIS A 142 -8.19 6.55 -5.14
CA HIS A 142 -9.60 6.18 -4.97
C HIS A 142 -9.85 4.68 -4.93
N GLY A 143 -8.83 3.83 -5.16
CA GLY A 143 -8.97 2.38 -5.20
C GLY A 143 -8.59 1.68 -3.89
N ASP A 144 -8.21 0.42 -4.01
CA ASP A 144 -7.86 -0.43 -2.86
C ASP A 144 -6.75 0.15 -1.97
N GLN A 145 -5.78 0.84 -2.56
CA GLN A 145 -4.73 1.49 -1.79
C GLN A 145 -5.30 2.55 -0.84
N ALA A 146 -6.14 3.44 -1.35
CA ALA A 146 -6.79 4.48 -0.54
C ALA A 146 -7.72 3.88 0.52
N PHE A 147 -8.41 2.79 0.19
CA PHE A 147 -9.26 2.07 1.14
C PHE A 147 -8.46 1.52 2.33
N ILE A 148 -7.36 0.82 2.07
CA ILE A 148 -6.50 0.24 3.12
C ILE A 148 -5.98 1.34 4.05
N GLU A 149 -5.48 2.42 3.48
CA GLU A 149 -4.98 3.57 4.24
C GLU A 149 -6.04 4.20 5.13
N ASP A 150 -7.23 4.41 4.60
CA ASP A 150 -8.35 4.99 5.33
C ASP A 150 -8.82 4.06 6.46
N GLN A 151 -8.92 2.77 6.20
CA GLN A 151 -9.31 1.77 7.19
C GLN A 151 -8.33 1.71 8.37
N ILE A 152 -7.03 1.66 8.09
CA ILE A 152 -6.00 1.65 9.13
C ILE A 152 -5.98 2.95 9.92
N ARG A 153 -6.09 4.09 9.24
CA ARG A 153 -6.12 5.41 9.88
C ARG A 153 -7.32 5.55 10.81
N LYS A 154 -8.52 5.16 10.38
CA LYS A 154 -9.74 5.20 11.20
C LYS A 154 -9.68 4.27 12.42
N ALA A 155 -9.00 3.15 12.28
CA ALA A 155 -8.77 2.22 13.39
C ALA A 155 -7.68 2.69 14.36
N GLY A 156 -6.92 3.71 14.02
CA GLY A 156 -5.81 4.21 14.85
C GLY A 156 -4.54 3.38 14.76
N GLY A 157 -4.42 2.52 13.76
CA GLY A 157 -3.27 1.65 13.53
C GLY A 157 -3.66 0.25 13.07
N ALA A 158 -2.67 -0.60 12.88
CA ALA A 158 -2.85 -2.00 12.53
C ALA A 158 -1.66 -2.83 13.00
N GLN A 159 -1.82 -4.14 13.05
CA GLN A 159 -0.74 -5.09 13.30
C GLN A 159 -0.50 -5.93 12.05
N ASP A 160 0.68 -6.56 12.00
CA ASP A 160 1.06 -7.53 10.98
C ASP A 160 0.84 -7.01 9.55
N PHE A 161 1.26 -5.78 9.29
CA PHE A 161 1.21 -5.22 7.94
C PHE A 161 2.27 -5.87 7.06
N HIS A 162 1.82 -6.44 5.96
CA HIS A 162 2.68 -7.11 5.01
C HIS A 162 2.23 -6.80 3.59
N ALA A 163 3.11 -6.27 2.77
CA ALA A 163 2.86 -6.01 1.36
C ALA A 163 3.82 -6.80 0.49
N VAL A 164 3.29 -7.43 -0.54
CA VAL A 164 4.04 -8.11 -1.59
C VAL A 164 3.74 -7.43 -2.92
N ILE A 165 4.78 -7.08 -3.65
CA ILE A 165 4.71 -6.32 -4.90
C ILE A 165 5.21 -7.20 -6.02
N THR A 166 4.39 -7.44 -7.02
CA THR A 166 4.68 -8.30 -8.17
C THR A 166 4.93 -7.48 -9.42
N TYR A 167 5.92 -7.90 -10.20
CA TYR A 167 6.31 -7.28 -11.46
C TYR A 167 6.15 -8.27 -12.61
N PRO A 168 5.97 -7.80 -13.86
CA PRO A 168 5.84 -8.69 -15.01
C PRO A 168 7.12 -9.44 -15.35
N ASP A 169 8.26 -8.84 -15.04
CA ASP A 169 9.60 -9.42 -15.22
C ASP A 169 10.64 -8.73 -14.33
N ALA A 170 11.84 -9.27 -14.30
CA ALA A 170 12.94 -8.79 -13.45
C ALA A 170 13.51 -7.41 -13.87
N GLN A 171 13.13 -6.87 -15.01
CA GLN A 171 13.60 -5.59 -15.54
C GLN A 171 12.55 -4.48 -15.43
N ALA A 172 11.32 -4.85 -15.10
CA ALA A 172 10.21 -3.90 -15.03
C ALA A 172 10.34 -2.94 -13.85
N ASP A 173 10.04 -1.67 -14.11
CA ASP A 173 9.96 -0.63 -13.09
C ASP A 173 8.53 -0.53 -12.50
N VAL A 174 7.52 -0.89 -13.28
CA VAL A 174 6.10 -0.75 -12.92
C VAL A 174 5.55 -2.08 -12.43
N PRO A 175 5.07 -2.16 -11.19
CA PRO A 175 4.41 -3.36 -10.68
C PRO A 175 3.13 -3.70 -11.46
N THR A 176 2.80 -4.98 -11.51
CA THR A 176 1.51 -5.46 -12.04
C THR A 176 0.47 -5.65 -10.95
N GLN A 177 0.90 -5.93 -9.72
CA GLN A 177 0.00 -6.33 -8.65
C GLN A 177 0.57 -6.00 -7.28
N TYR A 178 -0.33 -5.69 -6.36
CA TYR A 178 -0.06 -5.60 -4.92
C TYR A 178 -0.90 -6.63 -4.17
N SER A 179 -0.29 -7.26 -3.18
CA SER A 179 -0.99 -8.05 -2.16
C SER A 179 -0.67 -7.45 -0.80
N ILE A 180 -1.68 -6.99 -0.07
CA ILE A 180 -1.50 -6.31 1.22
C ILE A 180 -2.34 -7.00 2.29
N ALA A 181 -1.68 -7.43 3.36
CA ALA A 181 -2.30 -8.04 4.52
C ALA A 181 -2.05 -7.18 5.77
N TYR A 182 -3.00 -7.14 6.66
CA TYR A 182 -2.91 -6.46 7.95
C TYR A 182 -3.98 -6.98 8.89
N ALA A 183 -3.81 -6.72 10.18
CA ALA A 183 -4.80 -7.07 11.20
C ALA A 183 -5.23 -5.82 11.96
N ILE A 184 -6.54 -5.69 12.19
CA ILE A 184 -7.14 -4.64 13.01
C ILE A 184 -7.98 -5.32 14.08
N ASP A 185 -7.72 -5.00 15.36
CA ASP A 185 -8.40 -5.61 16.50
C ASP A 185 -8.40 -7.15 16.45
N GLY A 186 -7.30 -7.74 16.00
CA GLY A 186 -7.14 -9.18 15.89
C GLY A 186 -7.82 -9.81 14.67
N VAL A 187 -8.44 -9.01 13.81
CA VAL A 187 -9.08 -9.48 12.57
C VAL A 187 -8.13 -9.25 11.39
N SER A 188 -7.70 -10.34 10.77
CA SER A 188 -6.80 -10.30 9.61
C SER A 188 -7.56 -10.06 8.32
N GLN A 189 -6.97 -9.23 7.46
CA GLN A 189 -7.46 -8.94 6.11
C GLN A 189 -6.33 -9.11 5.11
N VAL A 190 -6.66 -9.59 3.91
CA VAL A 190 -5.74 -9.67 2.78
C VAL A 190 -6.45 -9.12 1.55
N ARG A 191 -5.84 -8.14 0.90
CA ARG A 191 -6.32 -7.58 -0.35
C ARG A 191 -5.26 -7.76 -1.43
N THR A 192 -5.68 -8.32 -2.56
CA THR A 192 -4.83 -8.46 -3.75
C THR A 192 -5.50 -7.73 -4.91
N PHE A 193 -4.80 -6.81 -5.52
CA PHE A 193 -5.34 -5.96 -6.58
C PHE A 193 -4.29 -5.64 -7.64
N ALA A 194 -4.77 -5.50 -8.88
CA ALA A 194 -3.93 -5.15 -10.01
C ALA A 194 -3.56 -3.65 -9.98
N ASN A 195 -2.36 -3.35 -10.49
CA ASN A 195 -1.91 -1.97 -10.66
C ASN A 195 -2.50 -1.35 -11.93
N MET A 196 -3.80 -1.14 -11.93
CA MET A 196 -4.58 -0.62 -13.05
C MET A 196 -5.75 0.23 -12.55
N ASP A 197 -6.40 0.94 -13.46
CA ASP A 197 -7.60 1.70 -13.14
C ASP A 197 -8.69 0.75 -12.61
N PRO A 198 -9.25 0.97 -11.40
CA PRO A 198 -10.31 0.13 -10.85
C PRO A 198 -11.55 0.04 -11.74
N GLU A 199 -11.87 1.10 -12.47
CA GLU A 199 -13.01 1.12 -13.40
C GLU A 199 -12.75 0.28 -14.67
N ALA A 200 -11.50 0.04 -15.02
CA ALA A 200 -11.14 -0.81 -16.15
C ALA A 200 -11.29 -2.31 -15.85
N THR A 201 -11.49 -2.69 -14.60
CA THR A 201 -11.64 -4.07 -14.13
C THR A 201 -13.09 -4.56 -14.15
N THR A 202 -13.84 -4.32 -15.20
CA THR A 202 -15.11 -5.05 -15.40
C THR A 202 -14.82 -6.52 -15.74
N GLY A 203 -14.55 -7.34 -14.72
CA GLY A 203 -14.39 -8.79 -14.90
C GLY A 203 -13.36 -9.50 -14.02
N GLY A 204 -12.60 -8.82 -13.22
CA GLY A 204 -11.69 -9.46 -12.26
C GLY A 204 -12.40 -9.68 -10.92
N ALA A 205 -12.54 -10.94 -10.49
CA ALA A 205 -13.08 -11.23 -9.18
C ALA A 205 -12.18 -10.65 -8.11
N VAL A 206 -12.65 -9.57 -7.47
CA VAL A 206 -12.12 -9.14 -6.18
C VAL A 206 -12.54 -10.24 -5.20
N VAL A 207 -11.59 -10.98 -4.67
CA VAL A 207 -11.88 -11.90 -3.57
C VAL A 207 -12.05 -11.03 -2.32
N THR A 208 -13.26 -10.56 -2.09
CA THR A 208 -13.64 -9.88 -0.85
C THR A 208 -13.79 -10.92 0.24
N GLN A 209 -13.09 -10.72 1.34
CA GLN A 209 -13.35 -11.49 2.56
C GLN A 209 -14.70 -11.05 3.16
N PRO A 210 -15.42 -11.95 3.85
CA PRO A 210 -16.71 -11.60 4.46
C PRO A 210 -16.56 -10.45 5.47
N GLY A 211 -17.22 -9.34 5.18
CA GLY A 211 -17.23 -8.15 6.03
C GLY A 211 -17.07 -6.81 5.30
N ASP A 212 -16.86 -6.84 3.97
CA ASP A 212 -16.63 -5.63 3.18
C ASP A 212 -17.93 -4.97 2.63
N ASP A 213 -19.12 -5.46 3.02
CA ASP A 213 -20.39 -5.10 2.38
C ASP A 213 -20.87 -3.66 2.63
N ASP A 214 -20.21 -2.91 3.52
CA ASP A 214 -20.66 -1.57 3.94
C ASP A 214 -19.73 -0.41 3.50
N TYR A 215 -18.70 -0.68 2.71
CA TYR A 215 -17.77 0.38 2.32
C TYR A 215 -18.09 0.99 0.95
N VAL A 216 -18.48 2.25 0.98
CA VAL A 216 -18.60 3.09 -0.23
C VAL A 216 -17.28 3.84 -0.42
N LEU A 217 -16.57 3.55 -1.50
CA LEU A 217 -15.34 4.27 -1.86
C LEU A 217 -15.61 5.79 -1.93
N PRO A 218 -14.77 6.63 -1.32
CA PRO A 218 -14.88 8.07 -1.48
C PRO A 218 -14.78 8.45 -2.96
N GLY A 219 -15.85 9.00 -3.52
CA GLY A 219 -15.92 9.41 -4.93
C GLY A 219 -16.83 8.56 -5.83
N MET A 220 -17.35 7.43 -5.37
CA MET A 220 -18.46 6.77 -6.06
C MET A 220 -19.75 7.54 -5.80
N ASN A 221 -20.35 8.11 -6.85
CA ASN A 221 -21.69 8.65 -6.79
C ASN A 221 -22.68 7.51 -6.55
N VAL A 222 -23.44 7.60 -5.46
CA VAL A 222 -24.48 6.62 -5.05
C VAL A 222 -25.67 6.57 -6.02
N THR A 223 -25.58 7.23 -7.17
CA THR A 223 -26.68 7.35 -8.15
C THR A 223 -26.76 6.23 -9.17
N ASP A 224 -25.84 5.26 -9.16
CA ASP A 224 -25.81 4.16 -10.13
C ASP A 224 -26.26 2.80 -9.56
N THR A 225 -27.02 2.77 -8.49
CA THR A 225 -27.81 1.58 -8.16
C THR A 225 -29.01 1.55 -9.09
N PRO A 226 -29.18 0.54 -9.93
CA PRO A 226 -30.41 0.39 -10.72
C PRO A 226 -31.58 0.23 -9.73
N GLU A 227 -32.50 1.16 -9.80
CA GLU A 227 -33.77 1.10 -9.08
C GLU A 227 -34.50 -0.20 -9.51
N VAL A 228 -34.48 -1.19 -8.64
CA VAL A 228 -35.31 -2.37 -8.81
C VAL A 228 -36.73 -1.94 -8.52
N THR A 229 -37.44 -1.53 -9.58
CA THR A 229 -38.88 -1.33 -9.51
C THR A 229 -39.55 -2.68 -9.29
N ASN A 230 -39.85 -2.94 -8.04
CA ASN A 230 -40.68 -4.08 -7.66
C ASN A 230 -42.14 -3.70 -7.95
N THR A 231 -42.58 -3.90 -9.18
CA THR A 231 -44.01 -3.88 -9.52
C THR A 231 -44.65 -5.17 -9.02
N ALA A 232 -45.26 -5.08 -7.85
CA ALA A 232 -46.16 -6.11 -7.37
C ALA A 232 -47.37 -6.25 -8.36
N PRO A 233 -47.82 -7.44 -8.69
CA PRO A 233 -49.00 -7.59 -9.54
C PRO A 233 -50.25 -7.19 -8.76
N GLU A 234 -51.00 -6.28 -9.39
CA GLU A 234 -52.30 -5.84 -8.94
C GLU A 234 -53.28 -7.03 -8.94
N THR A 235 -53.75 -7.43 -7.77
CA THR A 235 -54.80 -8.47 -7.66
C THR A 235 -56.14 -7.83 -8.01
N ALA A 236 -56.69 -8.27 -9.13
CA ALA A 236 -58.08 -7.98 -9.50
C ALA A 236 -59.03 -8.63 -8.48
N GLN A 237 -59.95 -7.84 -7.94
CA GLN A 237 -61.11 -8.32 -7.18
C GLN A 237 -62.19 -8.77 -8.18
N PRO A 238 -62.89 -9.90 -7.90
CA PRO A 238 -64.13 -10.26 -8.64
C PRO A 238 -65.35 -9.55 -8.06
N ASP A 239 -66.28 -9.23 -8.93
CA ASP A 239 -67.66 -8.75 -8.65
C ASP A 239 -68.48 -9.72 -7.79
#